data_317444534c36ccdd50e84270c45d6669
#
_entry.id   317444534c36ccdd50e84270c45d6669
#
_cell.length_a   1.000
_cell.length_b   1.000
_cell.length_c   1.000
_cell.angle_alpha   90.00
_cell.angle_beta   90.00
_cell.angle_gamma   90.00
#
_symmetry.space_group_name_H-M   'P 1'
#
loop_
_entity.id
_entity.type
_entity.pdbx_description
1 polymer ?
#
loop_
_entity_poly.entity_id
_entity_poly.type
_entity_poly.pdbx_seq_one_letter_code
_entity_poly.pdbx_strand_id
1 'polypeptide(L)'
;NKIILMKYIELSFSFSQNTDFADIVVAKLNEIEFESYVETQDGVDAYIQESLFNQEKLNEVIEDLQSLFQFEYTIKEIKQENWNQQWEENFNPVEINKDCFIRAHFHDKIDCKYEIIITPKMSFGTGHHETTFLMMNEMFHIDFNNKKVLDMGCGTGILAILSKMLGSSITQAIDIDEWSYENSVENATLNNTEDIDFILGDVTAI
;
A
#
# COMPACT_ATOMS: atom_id res chain seq x y z
N ASN A 1 -1.10 10.60 17.12
CA ASN A 1 0.25 10.03 17.05
C ASN A 1 1.02 10.77 15.95
N LYS A 2 2.06 11.52 16.35
CA LYS A 2 3.00 12.13 15.42
C LYS A 2 3.81 10.99 14.80
N ILE A 3 3.63 10.70 13.52
CA ILE A 3 4.54 9.84 12.77
C ILE A 3 5.88 10.56 12.76
N ILE A 4 6.87 10.02 13.48
CA ILE A 4 8.25 10.50 13.42
C ILE A 4 8.78 10.03 12.07
N LEU A 5 8.84 10.94 11.13
CA LEU A 5 9.40 10.71 9.80
C LEU A 5 10.93 10.53 9.97
N MET A 6 11.41 9.30 9.83
CA MET A 6 12.85 9.01 9.86
C MET A 6 13.45 9.36 8.51
N LYS A 7 14.41 10.27 8.50
CA LYS A 7 15.18 10.62 7.31
C LYS A 7 16.38 9.70 7.18
N TYR A 8 16.71 9.35 5.95
CA TYR A 8 17.83 8.47 5.62
C TYR A 8 18.87 9.17 4.76
N ILE A 9 20.11 8.71 4.89
CA ILE A 9 21.21 9.04 4.00
C ILE A 9 21.55 7.76 3.23
N GLU A 10 21.64 7.89 1.92
CA GLU A 10 22.11 6.90 0.97
C GLU A 10 23.58 7.17 0.66
N LEU A 11 24.39 6.15 0.75
CA LEU A 11 25.77 6.14 0.34
C LEU A 11 25.93 5.10 -0.78
N SER A 12 26.11 5.58 -2.01
CA SER A 12 26.25 4.70 -3.18
C SER A 12 27.73 4.54 -3.54
N PHE A 13 28.19 3.28 -3.60
CA PHE A 13 29.52 2.93 -4.07
C PHE A 13 29.46 2.33 -5.47
N SER A 14 30.42 2.69 -6.30
CA SER A 14 30.60 2.15 -7.64
C SER A 14 32.04 1.62 -7.83
N PHE A 15 32.16 0.37 -8.26
CA PHE A 15 33.43 -0.32 -8.46
C PHE A 15 33.67 -0.57 -9.96
N SER A 16 34.83 -0.19 -10.44
CA SER A 16 35.18 -0.36 -11.87
C SER A 16 35.52 -1.80 -12.26
N GLN A 17 35.82 -2.68 -11.32
CA GLN A 17 36.21 -4.09 -11.57
C GLN A 17 36.12 -4.93 -10.28
N ASN A 18 35.09 -5.68 -10.07
CA ASN A 18 34.96 -6.78 -9.11
C ASN A 18 33.91 -6.58 -8.01
N THR A 19 32.92 -7.49 -7.97
CA THR A 19 31.82 -7.49 -7.01
C THR A 19 32.23 -7.91 -5.58
N ASP A 20 33.40 -8.55 -5.41
CA ASP A 20 33.89 -9.01 -4.10
C ASP A 20 34.16 -7.85 -3.12
N PHE A 21 34.29 -6.62 -3.63
CA PHE A 21 34.48 -5.44 -2.78
C PHE A 21 33.20 -5.01 -2.04
N ALA A 22 32.04 -5.38 -2.52
CA ALA A 22 30.77 -5.07 -1.86
C ALA A 22 30.71 -5.61 -0.44
N ASP A 23 31.13 -6.85 -0.22
CA ASP A 23 31.15 -7.49 1.11
C ASP A 23 32.07 -6.76 2.08
N ILE A 24 33.22 -6.26 1.60
CA ILE A 24 34.17 -5.50 2.41
C ILE A 24 33.58 -4.16 2.81
N VAL A 25 32.94 -3.46 1.86
CA VAL A 25 32.25 -2.20 2.12
C VAL A 25 31.14 -2.39 3.14
N VAL A 26 30.28 -3.39 2.94
CA VAL A 26 29.20 -3.71 3.88
C VAL A 26 29.75 -4.01 5.29
N ALA A 27 30.81 -4.82 5.41
CA ALA A 27 31.42 -5.12 6.69
C ALA A 27 31.92 -3.86 7.43
N LYS A 28 32.59 -2.95 6.70
CA LYS A 28 33.12 -1.70 7.26
C LYS A 28 32.03 -0.72 7.64
N LEU A 29 30.98 -0.57 6.82
CA LEU A 29 29.88 0.33 7.08
C LEU A 29 28.99 -0.15 8.25
N ASN A 30 28.87 -1.45 8.47
CA ASN A 30 28.20 -2.00 9.67
C ASN A 30 28.85 -1.53 10.97
N GLU A 31 30.17 -1.27 10.99
CA GLU A 31 30.87 -0.78 12.17
C GLU A 31 30.45 0.65 12.55
N ILE A 32 29.86 1.40 11.62
CA ILE A 32 29.42 2.78 11.79
C ILE A 32 27.91 2.97 11.61
N GLU A 33 27.13 1.92 11.95
CA GLU A 33 25.67 1.93 12.13
C GLU A 33 24.85 2.05 10.83
N PHE A 34 25.44 1.76 9.65
CA PHE A 34 24.63 1.52 8.46
C PHE A 34 23.83 0.22 8.64
N GLU A 35 22.53 0.22 8.25
CA GLU A 35 21.60 -0.83 8.65
C GLU A 35 20.96 -1.61 7.47
N SER A 36 21.04 -1.08 6.25
CA SER A 36 20.53 -1.78 5.08
C SER A 36 21.38 -1.52 3.85
N TYR A 37 21.39 -2.51 2.94
CA TYR A 37 22.24 -2.53 1.77
C TYR A 37 21.48 -3.09 0.58
N VAL A 38 21.72 -2.51 -0.60
CA VAL A 38 21.17 -2.97 -1.87
C VAL A 38 22.33 -3.15 -2.85
N GLU A 39 22.52 -4.36 -3.33
CA GLU A 39 23.48 -4.62 -4.40
C GLU A 39 22.97 -3.98 -5.70
N THR A 40 23.86 -3.29 -6.39
CA THR A 40 23.60 -2.71 -7.69
C THR A 40 24.44 -3.42 -8.76
N GLN A 41 24.20 -3.13 -10.03
CA GLN A 41 24.95 -3.74 -11.12
C GLN A 41 26.45 -3.44 -11.02
N ASP A 42 26.84 -2.27 -10.50
CA ASP A 42 28.20 -1.74 -10.48
C ASP A 42 28.75 -1.52 -9.06
N GLY A 43 28.00 -1.95 -8.00
CA GLY A 43 28.43 -1.65 -6.64
C GLY A 43 27.41 -1.99 -5.55
N VAL A 44 27.32 -1.12 -4.53
CA VAL A 44 26.40 -1.26 -3.41
C VAL A 44 25.89 0.09 -2.93
N ASP A 45 24.61 0.17 -2.68
CA ASP A 45 23.97 1.29 -1.98
C ASP A 45 23.77 0.91 -0.51
N ALA A 46 24.19 1.78 0.39
CA ALA A 46 24.10 1.60 1.84
C ALA A 46 23.26 2.71 2.46
N TYR A 47 22.48 2.39 3.48
CA TYR A 47 21.53 3.28 4.10
C TYR A 47 21.73 3.40 5.59
N ILE A 48 21.67 4.64 6.10
CA ILE A 48 21.75 4.96 7.52
C ILE A 48 20.71 6.01 7.87
N GLN A 49 20.15 5.96 9.07
CA GLN A 49 19.30 7.02 9.58
C GLN A 49 20.11 8.32 9.73
N GLU A 50 19.56 9.47 9.29
CA GLU A 50 20.23 10.78 9.38
C GLU A 50 20.71 11.07 10.82
N SER A 51 19.95 10.67 11.83
CA SER A 51 20.25 10.86 13.25
C SER A 51 21.48 10.09 13.75
N LEU A 52 21.87 9.02 13.05
CA LEU A 52 23.01 8.15 13.38
C LEU A 52 24.22 8.44 12.48
N PHE A 53 24.02 9.21 11.41
CA PHE A 53 25.08 9.52 10.46
C PHE A 53 26.17 10.40 11.08
N ASN A 54 27.42 9.96 10.94
CA ASN A 54 28.59 10.67 11.40
C ASN A 54 29.64 10.79 10.28
N GLN A 55 29.85 12.01 9.81
CA GLN A 55 30.76 12.29 8.70
C GLN A 55 32.23 11.96 9.04
N GLU A 56 32.68 12.14 10.28
CA GLU A 56 34.06 11.86 10.67
C GLU A 56 34.34 10.35 10.63
N LYS A 57 33.45 9.54 11.21
CA LYS A 57 33.54 8.08 11.15
C LYS A 57 33.48 7.56 9.69
N LEU A 58 32.62 8.15 8.87
CA LEU A 58 32.56 7.80 7.44
C LEU A 58 33.90 8.10 6.75
N ASN A 59 34.49 9.26 6.98
CA ASN A 59 35.77 9.62 6.37
C ASN A 59 36.88 8.62 6.73
N GLU A 60 36.94 8.17 8.00
CA GLU A 60 37.90 7.14 8.42
C GLU A 60 37.69 5.82 7.66
N VAL A 61 36.42 5.39 7.51
CA VAL A 61 36.11 4.17 6.75
C VAL A 61 36.44 4.33 5.25
N ILE A 62 36.17 5.48 4.68
CA ILE A 62 36.52 5.77 3.27
C ILE A 62 38.04 5.76 3.05
N GLU A 63 38.82 6.35 3.95
CA GLU A 63 40.29 6.31 3.86
C GLU A 63 40.81 4.87 3.94
N ASP A 64 40.29 4.06 4.86
CA ASP A 64 40.62 2.65 4.98
C ASP A 64 40.31 1.89 3.68
N LEU A 65 39.10 2.06 3.14
CA LEU A 65 38.67 1.40 1.90
C LEU A 65 39.51 1.83 0.68
N GLN A 66 39.86 3.14 0.58
CA GLN A 66 40.69 3.68 -0.50
C GLN A 66 42.14 3.13 -0.46
N SER A 67 42.59 2.66 0.72
CA SER A 67 43.89 2.00 0.83
C SER A 67 43.87 0.57 0.25
N LEU A 68 42.69 -0.05 0.12
CA LEU A 68 42.52 -1.42 -0.36
C LEU A 68 42.18 -1.49 -1.85
N PHE A 69 41.32 -0.60 -2.35
CA PHE A 69 40.89 -0.62 -3.76
C PHE A 69 40.38 0.76 -4.21
N GLN A 70 40.20 0.91 -5.54
CA GLN A 70 39.66 2.14 -6.14
C GLN A 70 38.14 2.02 -6.32
N PHE A 71 37.43 3.07 -5.92
CA PHE A 71 35.99 3.19 -6.06
C PHE A 71 35.59 4.68 -6.15
N GLU A 72 34.40 4.91 -6.66
CA GLU A 72 33.71 6.19 -6.54
C GLU A 72 32.56 6.03 -5.55
N TYR A 73 32.24 7.10 -4.83
CA TYR A 73 31.07 7.11 -3.96
C TYR A 73 30.35 8.45 -4.00
N THR A 74 29.05 8.41 -3.73
CA THR A 74 28.21 9.59 -3.59
C THR A 74 27.37 9.48 -2.31
N ILE A 75 27.11 10.64 -1.70
CA ILE A 75 26.24 10.74 -0.52
C ILE A 75 25.00 11.53 -0.94
N LYS A 76 23.82 10.99 -0.63
CA LYS A 76 22.56 11.62 -0.95
C LYS A 76 21.61 11.57 0.24
N GLU A 77 21.07 12.71 0.64
CA GLU A 77 19.94 12.72 1.54
C GLU A 77 18.70 12.17 0.82
N ILE A 78 18.14 11.09 1.34
CA ILE A 78 16.85 10.59 0.87
C ILE A 78 15.78 11.49 1.46
N LYS A 79 15.25 12.38 0.63
CA LYS A 79 14.01 13.05 0.98
C LYS A 79 12.94 11.98 1.05
N GLN A 80 12.36 11.83 2.22
CA GLN A 80 11.23 10.93 2.38
C GLN A 80 10.12 11.42 1.45
N GLU A 81 9.96 10.73 0.35
CA GLU A 81 8.78 10.88 -0.48
C GLU A 81 7.63 10.28 0.31
N ASN A 82 6.58 11.04 0.46
CA ASN A 82 5.35 10.52 1.03
C ASN A 82 4.69 9.62 -0.03
N TRP A 83 5.17 8.37 -0.11
CA TRP A 83 4.64 7.37 -1.04
C TRP A 83 3.12 7.23 -0.92
N ASN A 84 2.58 7.42 0.30
CA ASN A 84 1.14 7.43 0.51
C ASN A 84 0.49 8.60 -0.23
N GLN A 85 1.08 9.79 -0.17
CA GLN A 85 0.54 10.95 -0.88
C GLN A 85 0.62 10.79 -2.40
N GLN A 86 1.74 10.30 -2.94
CA GLN A 86 1.86 10.03 -4.37
C GLN A 86 0.89 8.94 -4.83
N TRP A 87 0.67 7.93 -3.99
CA TRP A 87 -0.28 6.89 -4.27
C TRP A 87 -1.72 7.43 -4.21
N GLU A 88 -2.08 8.23 -3.21
CA GLU A 88 -3.38 8.91 -3.09
C GLU A 88 -3.65 9.83 -4.29
N GLU A 89 -2.66 10.59 -4.76
CA GLU A 89 -2.76 11.46 -5.93
C GLU A 89 -3.00 10.67 -7.24
N ASN A 90 -2.55 9.43 -7.32
CA ASN A 90 -2.74 8.56 -8.47
C ASN A 90 -3.96 7.64 -8.35
N PHE A 91 -4.62 7.60 -7.19
CA PHE A 91 -5.82 6.82 -6.96
C PHE A 91 -7.05 7.63 -7.39
N ASN A 92 -7.48 7.46 -8.64
CA ASN A 92 -8.60 8.22 -9.18
C ASN A 92 -9.96 7.62 -8.81
N PRO A 93 -11.03 8.42 -8.65
CA PRO A 93 -12.39 7.90 -8.56
C PRO A 93 -12.76 7.07 -9.79
N VAL A 94 -13.57 6.04 -9.59
CA VAL A 94 -14.03 5.14 -10.65
C VAL A 94 -15.51 5.39 -10.92
N GLU A 95 -15.85 5.75 -12.15
CA GLU A 95 -17.23 5.80 -12.62
C GLU A 95 -17.66 4.40 -13.08
N ILE A 96 -18.58 3.76 -12.37
CA ILE A 96 -19.17 2.48 -12.77
C ILE A 96 -20.23 2.71 -13.85
N ASN A 97 -21.09 3.69 -13.62
CA ASN A 97 -22.06 4.20 -14.59
C ASN A 97 -22.48 5.62 -14.15
N LYS A 98 -23.38 6.26 -14.93
CA LYS A 98 -23.86 7.63 -14.67
C LYS A 98 -24.45 7.85 -13.26
N ASP A 99 -24.89 6.81 -12.60
CA ASP A 99 -25.57 6.85 -11.29
C ASP A 99 -24.68 6.36 -10.14
N CYS A 100 -23.53 5.72 -10.43
CA CYS A 100 -22.66 5.07 -9.44
C CYS A 100 -21.20 5.43 -9.62
N PHE A 101 -20.59 5.92 -8.55
CA PHE A 101 -19.17 6.27 -8.46
C PHE A 101 -18.56 5.66 -7.21
N ILE A 102 -17.31 5.23 -7.35
CA ILE A 102 -16.46 4.83 -6.24
C ILE A 102 -15.42 5.91 -6.05
N ARG A 103 -15.19 6.32 -4.81
CA ARG A 103 -14.07 7.19 -4.46
C ARG A 103 -13.38 6.73 -3.19
N ALA A 104 -12.15 7.16 -2.99
CA ALA A 104 -11.51 7.01 -1.70
C ALA A 104 -12.04 8.07 -0.70
N HIS A 105 -11.86 7.78 0.61
CA HIS A 105 -12.29 8.68 1.69
C HIS A 105 -11.63 10.06 1.65
N PHE A 106 -10.45 10.18 1.02
CA PHE A 106 -9.69 11.43 0.88
C PHE A 106 -10.07 12.27 -0.38
N HIS A 107 -10.94 11.74 -1.25
CA HIS A 107 -11.45 12.51 -2.39
C HIS A 107 -12.66 13.38 -2.01
N ASP A 108 -12.85 14.45 -2.75
CA ASP A 108 -14.06 15.25 -2.65
C ASP A 108 -15.32 14.43 -2.95
N LYS A 109 -16.43 14.85 -2.34
CA LYS A 109 -17.73 14.22 -2.54
C LYS A 109 -18.17 14.32 -4.00
N ILE A 110 -18.71 13.22 -4.54
CA ILE A 110 -19.30 13.16 -5.88
C ILE A 110 -20.84 13.20 -5.73
N ASP A 111 -21.49 14.12 -6.43
CA ASP A 111 -22.95 14.19 -6.46
C ASP A 111 -23.51 13.17 -7.45
N CYS A 112 -23.87 12.01 -6.93
CA CYS A 112 -24.45 10.90 -7.69
C CYS A 112 -25.44 10.11 -6.81
N LYS A 113 -26.19 9.21 -7.44
CA LYS A 113 -27.21 8.43 -6.71
C LYS A 113 -26.61 7.40 -5.77
N TYR A 114 -25.53 6.76 -6.18
CA TYR A 114 -24.80 5.73 -5.42
C TYR A 114 -23.33 6.12 -5.32
N GLU A 115 -22.98 6.87 -4.30
CA GLU A 115 -21.59 7.16 -3.97
C GLU A 115 -21.07 6.07 -3.03
N ILE A 116 -20.04 5.33 -3.43
CA ILE A 116 -19.39 4.34 -2.58
C ILE A 116 -18.02 4.87 -2.16
N ILE A 117 -17.82 4.95 -0.86
CA ILE A 117 -16.57 5.43 -0.26
C ILE A 117 -15.77 4.23 0.22
N ILE A 118 -14.51 4.15 -0.17
CA ILE A 118 -13.61 3.12 0.30
C ILE A 118 -12.35 3.73 0.93
N THR A 119 -11.78 3.01 1.88
CA THR A 119 -10.40 3.21 2.32
C THR A 119 -9.55 2.22 1.53
N PRO A 120 -8.78 2.68 0.54
CA PRO A 120 -7.93 1.79 -0.24
C PRO A 120 -6.81 1.26 0.66
N LYS A 121 -6.72 -0.06 0.77
CA LYS A 121 -5.71 -0.82 1.50
C LYS A 121 -5.22 -1.96 0.61
N MET A 122 -4.58 -2.97 1.21
CA MET A 122 -4.11 -4.15 0.46
C MET A 122 -5.23 -5.12 0.05
N SER A 123 -6.49 -4.84 0.43
CA SER A 123 -7.65 -5.66 0.09
C SER A 123 -8.07 -5.46 -1.37
N PHE A 124 -8.47 -6.55 -2.03
CA PHE A 124 -9.01 -6.52 -3.39
C PHE A 124 -10.40 -5.87 -3.44
N GLY A 125 -10.77 -5.26 -4.58
CA GLY A 125 -12.12 -4.70 -4.78
C GLY A 125 -12.22 -3.19 -4.65
N THR A 126 -11.22 -2.44 -5.13
CA THR A 126 -11.24 -0.96 -5.17
C THR A 126 -12.04 -0.38 -6.35
N GLY A 127 -12.56 -1.22 -7.23
CA GLY A 127 -13.27 -0.82 -8.44
C GLY A 127 -12.40 -0.63 -9.67
N HIS A 128 -11.09 -0.47 -9.52
CA HIS A 128 -10.16 -0.27 -10.64
C HIS A 128 -9.90 -1.55 -11.46
N HIS A 129 -10.07 -2.71 -10.85
CA HIS A 129 -9.92 -3.97 -11.55
C HIS A 129 -11.18 -4.28 -12.36
N GLU A 130 -11.00 -4.73 -13.59
CA GLU A 130 -12.10 -4.99 -14.55
C GLU A 130 -13.16 -5.93 -13.99
N THR A 131 -12.78 -6.94 -13.20
CA THR A 131 -13.75 -7.89 -12.61
C THR A 131 -14.68 -7.21 -11.62
N THR A 132 -14.15 -6.37 -10.73
CA THR A 132 -14.96 -5.61 -9.76
C THR A 132 -15.86 -4.63 -10.49
N PHE A 133 -15.32 -3.91 -11.47
CA PHE A 133 -16.06 -2.98 -12.30
C PHE A 133 -17.24 -3.67 -13.02
N LEU A 134 -16.98 -4.79 -13.72
CA LEU A 134 -18.01 -5.54 -14.44
C LEU A 134 -19.07 -6.11 -13.50
N MET A 135 -18.66 -6.68 -12.37
CA MET A 135 -19.60 -7.19 -11.38
C MET A 135 -20.53 -6.09 -10.87
N MET A 136 -19.98 -4.94 -10.50
CA MET A 136 -20.79 -3.81 -10.05
C MET A 136 -21.74 -3.31 -11.12
N ASN A 137 -21.28 -3.20 -12.37
CA ASN A 137 -22.11 -2.78 -13.47
C ASN A 137 -23.26 -3.75 -13.71
N GLU A 138 -23.02 -5.07 -13.67
CA GLU A 138 -24.06 -6.09 -13.82
C GLU A 138 -25.05 -6.09 -12.65
N MET A 139 -24.63 -5.72 -11.45
CA MET A 139 -25.54 -5.63 -10.31
C MET A 139 -26.69 -4.64 -10.52
N PHE A 140 -26.51 -3.60 -11.34
CA PHE A 140 -27.59 -2.67 -11.70
C PHE A 140 -28.67 -3.28 -12.59
N HIS A 141 -28.42 -4.45 -13.17
CA HIS A 141 -29.38 -5.22 -13.98
C HIS A 141 -30.12 -6.29 -13.16
N ILE A 142 -29.80 -6.43 -11.88
CA ILE A 142 -30.37 -7.41 -10.95
C ILE A 142 -31.29 -6.69 -9.96
N ASP A 143 -32.46 -7.27 -9.71
CA ASP A 143 -33.36 -6.79 -8.64
C ASP A 143 -32.90 -7.31 -7.29
N PHE A 144 -32.28 -6.45 -6.48
CA PHE A 144 -31.86 -6.75 -5.11
C PHE A 144 -32.94 -6.50 -4.07
N ASN A 145 -34.06 -5.90 -4.43
CA ASN A 145 -35.08 -5.53 -3.48
C ASN A 145 -35.61 -6.73 -2.69
N ASN A 146 -35.47 -6.66 -1.37
CA ASN A 146 -35.82 -7.74 -0.42
C ASN A 146 -35.08 -9.07 -0.63
N LYS A 147 -33.96 -9.09 -1.35
CA LYS A 147 -33.16 -10.32 -1.55
C LYS A 147 -32.19 -10.53 -0.39
N LYS A 148 -31.81 -11.79 -0.22
CA LYS A 148 -30.66 -12.20 0.61
C LYS A 148 -29.44 -12.33 -0.29
N VAL A 149 -28.34 -11.76 0.13
CA VAL A 149 -27.07 -11.70 -0.63
C VAL A 149 -25.96 -12.30 0.21
N LEU A 150 -25.11 -13.07 -0.43
CA LEU A 150 -23.88 -13.59 0.11
C LEU A 150 -22.73 -13.18 -0.81
N ASP A 151 -21.74 -12.46 -0.25
CA ASP A 151 -20.52 -12.06 -0.92
C ASP A 151 -19.36 -12.89 -0.36
N MET A 152 -18.85 -13.82 -1.18
CA MET A 152 -17.77 -14.75 -0.82
C MET A 152 -16.43 -14.25 -1.35
N GLY A 153 -15.46 -14.01 -0.45
CA GLY A 153 -14.21 -13.34 -0.77
C GLY A 153 -14.47 -11.85 -0.97
N CYS A 154 -15.09 -11.22 0.02
CA CYS A 154 -15.63 -9.86 -0.14
C CYS A 154 -14.58 -8.77 -0.30
N GLY A 155 -13.31 -9.01 0.04
CA GLY A 155 -12.23 -8.04 -0.08
C GLY A 155 -12.54 -6.72 0.64
N THR A 156 -12.66 -5.62 -0.12
CA THR A 156 -13.07 -4.31 0.42
C THR A 156 -14.53 -4.26 0.89
N GLY A 157 -15.32 -5.30 0.63
CA GLY A 157 -16.76 -5.35 0.88
C GLY A 157 -17.61 -4.55 -0.13
N ILE A 158 -17.03 -4.08 -1.22
CA ILE A 158 -17.70 -3.14 -2.15
C ILE A 158 -18.96 -3.71 -2.79
N LEU A 159 -18.97 -5.03 -3.13
CA LEU A 159 -20.14 -5.67 -3.73
C LEU A 159 -21.26 -5.84 -2.70
N ALA A 160 -20.91 -6.23 -1.47
CA ALA A 160 -21.83 -6.31 -0.36
C ALA A 160 -22.47 -4.94 -0.06
N ILE A 161 -21.66 -3.87 0.01
CA ILE A 161 -22.11 -2.49 0.20
C ILE A 161 -23.07 -2.07 -0.91
N LEU A 162 -22.70 -2.28 -2.17
CA LEU A 162 -23.56 -1.95 -3.31
C LEU A 162 -24.88 -2.73 -3.27
N SER A 163 -24.84 -4.03 -2.94
CA SER A 163 -26.07 -4.84 -2.82
C SER A 163 -27.04 -4.28 -1.79
N LYS A 164 -26.50 -3.75 -0.68
CA LYS A 164 -27.27 -3.12 0.38
C LYS A 164 -27.91 -1.81 -0.09
N MET A 165 -27.13 -0.97 -0.78
CA MET A 165 -27.64 0.27 -1.39
C MET A 165 -28.71 0.01 -2.44
N LEU A 166 -28.67 -1.14 -3.12
CA LEU A 166 -29.66 -1.58 -4.11
C LEU A 166 -30.91 -2.24 -3.49
N GLY A 167 -30.98 -2.37 -2.16
CA GLY A 167 -32.18 -2.77 -1.45
C GLY A 167 -32.22 -4.21 -0.93
N SER A 168 -31.07 -4.90 -0.83
CA SER A 168 -31.02 -6.22 -0.21
C SER A 168 -31.51 -6.17 1.25
N SER A 169 -32.28 -7.17 1.67
CA SER A 169 -32.82 -7.26 3.02
C SER A 169 -31.81 -7.82 4.02
N ILE A 170 -31.05 -8.80 3.59
CA ILE A 170 -29.97 -9.43 4.36
C ILE A 170 -28.75 -9.51 3.46
N THR A 171 -27.62 -9.05 3.95
CA THR A 171 -26.34 -9.19 3.25
C THR A 171 -25.33 -9.76 4.22
N GLN A 172 -24.71 -10.86 3.82
CA GLN A 172 -23.56 -11.45 4.50
C GLN A 172 -22.34 -11.32 3.58
N ALA A 173 -21.19 -11.02 4.16
CA ALA A 173 -19.94 -10.85 3.46
C ALA A 173 -18.83 -11.60 4.20
N ILE A 174 -18.10 -12.45 3.50
CA ILE A 174 -17.14 -13.36 4.10
C ILE A 174 -15.79 -13.18 3.42
N ASP A 175 -14.74 -13.10 4.21
CA ASP A 175 -13.37 -13.17 3.71
C ASP A 175 -12.50 -13.99 4.67
N ILE A 176 -11.55 -14.73 4.13
CA ILE A 176 -10.61 -15.53 4.91
C ILE A 176 -9.44 -14.68 5.45
N ASP A 177 -9.19 -13.54 4.82
CA ASP A 177 -8.10 -12.63 5.15
C ASP A 177 -8.57 -11.60 6.18
N GLU A 178 -7.92 -11.57 7.34
CA GLU A 178 -8.21 -10.63 8.43
C GLU A 178 -8.13 -9.16 7.98
N TRP A 179 -7.18 -8.82 7.10
CA TRP A 179 -7.06 -7.47 6.55
C TRP A 179 -8.24 -7.07 5.68
N SER A 180 -8.74 -8.00 4.90
CA SER A 180 -9.93 -7.80 4.07
C SER A 180 -11.18 -7.65 4.93
N TYR A 181 -11.34 -8.51 5.95
CA TYR A 181 -12.40 -8.39 6.91
C TYR A 181 -12.44 -7.03 7.62
N GLU A 182 -11.31 -6.60 8.20
CA GLU A 182 -11.21 -5.29 8.87
C GLU A 182 -11.52 -4.13 7.93
N ASN A 183 -10.99 -4.18 6.70
CA ASN A 183 -11.21 -3.16 5.70
C ASN A 183 -12.66 -3.10 5.23
N SER A 184 -13.32 -4.24 5.07
CA SER A 184 -14.73 -4.29 4.66
C SER A 184 -15.67 -3.71 5.73
N VAL A 185 -15.42 -3.97 7.00
CA VAL A 185 -16.17 -3.38 8.14
C VAL A 185 -15.97 -1.86 8.19
N GLU A 186 -14.74 -1.38 8.01
CA GLU A 186 -14.45 0.05 7.94
C GLU A 186 -15.20 0.72 6.77
N ASN A 187 -15.14 0.11 5.59
CA ASN A 187 -15.83 0.64 4.41
C ASN A 187 -17.34 0.63 4.57
N ALA A 188 -17.93 -0.39 5.22
CA ALA A 188 -19.35 -0.42 5.53
C ALA A 188 -19.77 0.76 6.41
N THR A 189 -18.96 1.11 7.40
CA THR A 189 -19.19 2.28 8.26
C THR A 189 -19.16 3.58 7.46
N LEU A 190 -18.20 3.75 6.55
CA LEU A 190 -18.13 4.94 5.69
C LEU A 190 -19.35 5.10 4.78
N ASN A 191 -20.05 4.00 4.47
CA ASN A 191 -21.18 3.97 3.56
C ASN A 191 -22.53 3.84 4.27
N ASN A 192 -22.60 3.87 5.62
CA ASN A 192 -23.77 3.67 6.46
C ASN A 192 -24.51 2.35 6.15
N THR A 193 -23.72 1.27 6.02
CA THR A 193 -24.20 -0.08 5.74
C THR A 193 -23.69 -1.08 6.79
N GLU A 194 -23.63 -0.67 8.06
CA GLU A 194 -23.12 -1.46 9.19
C GLU A 194 -24.02 -2.66 9.53
N ASP A 195 -25.19 -2.73 8.93
CA ASP A 195 -26.12 -3.86 9.05
C ASP A 195 -25.78 -5.04 8.12
N ILE A 196 -24.65 -4.97 7.40
CA ILE A 196 -24.04 -6.11 6.71
C ILE A 196 -23.37 -7.02 7.74
N ASP A 197 -23.65 -8.31 7.68
CA ASP A 197 -23.04 -9.33 8.54
C ASP A 197 -21.69 -9.77 7.96
N PHE A 198 -20.59 -9.21 8.48
CA PHE A 198 -19.24 -9.56 8.06
C PHE A 198 -18.69 -10.72 8.88
N ILE A 199 -18.12 -11.71 8.21
CA ILE A 199 -17.61 -12.94 8.81
C ILE A 199 -16.17 -13.16 8.37
N LEU A 200 -15.26 -13.28 9.34
CA LEU A 200 -13.90 -13.75 9.08
C LEU A 200 -13.90 -15.28 9.00
N GLY A 201 -13.64 -15.83 7.83
CA GLY A 201 -13.67 -17.28 7.62
C GLY A 201 -13.84 -17.69 6.17
N ASP A 202 -14.11 -18.96 5.98
CA ASP A 202 -14.39 -19.56 4.68
C ASP A 202 -15.84 -20.08 4.58
N VAL A 203 -16.12 -20.88 3.55
CA VAL A 203 -17.44 -21.47 3.30
C VAL A 203 -17.99 -22.31 4.48
N THR A 204 -17.15 -22.73 5.41
CA THR A 204 -17.57 -23.52 6.59
C THR A 204 -18.13 -22.65 7.73
N ALA A 205 -18.02 -21.33 7.60
CA ALA A 205 -18.51 -20.37 8.59
C ALA A 205 -19.99 -19.98 8.41
N ILE A 206 -20.67 -20.57 7.38
CA ILE A 206 -22.06 -20.27 7.02
C ILE A 206 -22.99 -21.37 7.57
#